data_8add18729b1221e097191cf7fc4c83ad
#
_entry.id   8add18729b1221e097191cf7fc4c83ad
#
_cell.length_a   1.000
_cell.length_b   1.000
_cell.length_c   1.000
_cell.angle_alpha   90.00
_cell.angle_beta   90.00
_cell.angle_gamma   90.00
#
_symmetry.space_group_name_H-M   'P 1'
#
loop_
_entity.id
_entity.type
_entity.pdbx_description
1 polymer ?
#
loop_
_entity_poly.entity_id
_entity_poly.type
_entity_poly.pdbx_seq_one_letter_code
_entity_poly.pdbx_strand_id
1 'polypeptide(L)'
;VEDCAGECGGDAVVDECGVCDGDGSSCAIIVDLSFGSIVDSSMEILMETPADVGGFQMDITGATLGAASGGLAADAGFTVSTGGSTMLGFSFSGGFIPAGSSGVLTNVEYTATDFEACFNNYYISDTSGNAIDTSIDGCVELDYGCPDEDADGICDDIDDCVGEYDE
;
A
#
# COMPACT_ATOMS: atom_id res chain seq x y z
N VAL A 1 13.79 -16.37 -42.64
CA VAL A 1 13.42 -15.16 -41.86
C VAL A 1 14.11 -15.33 -40.52
N GLU A 2 14.77 -14.26 -40.06
CA GLU A 2 15.34 -14.22 -38.71
C GLU A 2 14.19 -14.08 -37.71
N ASP A 3 14.30 -14.78 -36.59
CA ASP A 3 13.40 -14.62 -35.44
C ASP A 3 13.74 -13.33 -34.63
N CYS A 4 13.02 -13.07 -33.54
CA CYS A 4 13.28 -11.89 -32.71
C CYS A 4 14.64 -11.92 -31.99
N ALA A 5 15.29 -13.09 -31.86
CA ALA A 5 16.64 -13.26 -31.32
C ALA A 5 17.73 -13.09 -32.38
N GLY A 6 17.35 -12.94 -33.67
CA GLY A 6 18.28 -12.82 -34.81
C GLY A 6 18.77 -14.14 -35.36
N GLU A 7 18.12 -15.28 -35.02
CA GLU A 7 18.47 -16.59 -35.54
C GLU A 7 17.66 -16.93 -36.80
N CYS A 8 18.36 -17.42 -37.86
CA CYS A 8 17.72 -17.83 -39.11
C CYS A 8 16.96 -19.15 -38.91
N GLY A 9 15.63 -19.11 -38.98
CA GLY A 9 14.77 -20.29 -38.81
C GLY A 9 14.54 -20.68 -37.34
N GLY A 10 14.83 -19.81 -36.40
CA GLY A 10 14.48 -19.96 -34.99
C GLY A 10 13.00 -19.82 -34.73
N ASP A 11 12.56 -20.26 -33.56
CA ASP A 11 11.17 -20.26 -33.12
C ASP A 11 10.86 -19.16 -32.06
N ALA A 12 11.85 -18.32 -31.74
CA ALA A 12 11.68 -17.25 -30.77
C ALA A 12 10.62 -16.22 -31.22
N VAL A 13 9.61 -16.00 -30.43
CA VAL A 13 8.51 -15.05 -30.67
C VAL A 13 8.58 -13.91 -29.67
N VAL A 14 8.19 -12.72 -30.12
CA VAL A 14 8.02 -11.58 -29.23
C VAL A 14 6.75 -11.80 -28.42
N ASP A 15 6.85 -11.71 -27.10
CA ASP A 15 5.68 -11.75 -26.22
C ASP A 15 4.84 -10.46 -26.35
N GLU A 16 3.70 -10.40 -25.67
CA GLU A 16 2.80 -9.23 -25.69
C GLU A 16 3.43 -7.95 -25.09
N CYS A 17 4.57 -8.07 -24.38
CA CYS A 17 5.35 -6.95 -23.84
C CYS A 17 6.47 -6.47 -24.76
N GLY A 18 6.66 -7.13 -25.92
CA GLY A 18 7.73 -6.81 -26.86
C GLY A 18 9.08 -7.46 -26.50
N VAL A 19 9.10 -8.39 -25.54
CA VAL A 19 10.30 -9.13 -25.14
C VAL A 19 10.43 -10.40 -26.00
N CYS A 20 11.61 -10.56 -26.61
CA CYS A 20 11.89 -11.72 -27.43
C CYS A 20 12.02 -12.98 -26.54
N ASP A 21 11.27 -14.03 -26.88
CA ASP A 21 11.15 -15.29 -26.12
C ASP A 21 10.73 -15.07 -24.65
N GLY A 22 9.99 -13.98 -24.39
CA GLY A 22 9.43 -13.64 -23.10
C GLY A 22 8.23 -14.52 -22.74
N ASP A 23 7.97 -14.65 -21.45
CA ASP A 23 6.83 -15.41 -20.90
C ASP A 23 5.64 -14.52 -20.54
N GLY A 24 5.66 -13.23 -20.92
CA GLY A 24 4.64 -12.24 -20.57
C GLY A 24 4.78 -11.66 -19.15
N SER A 25 5.70 -12.16 -18.33
CA SER A 25 5.86 -11.69 -16.95
C SER A 25 6.35 -10.25 -16.84
N SER A 26 7.05 -9.76 -17.87
CA SER A 26 7.49 -8.37 -17.97
C SER A 26 6.36 -7.37 -18.29
N CYS A 27 5.16 -7.85 -18.64
CA CYS A 27 3.95 -7.04 -18.77
C CYS A 27 3.10 -7.00 -17.51
N ALA A 28 3.50 -7.61 -16.44
CA ALA A 28 2.73 -7.55 -15.21
C ALA A 28 2.55 -6.08 -14.81
N ILE A 29 1.32 -5.61 -14.90
CA ILE A 29 0.91 -4.30 -14.38
C ILE A 29 0.72 -4.51 -12.89
N ILE A 30 1.72 -4.12 -12.12
CA ILE A 30 1.73 -4.29 -10.66
C ILE A 30 1.72 -2.89 -10.03
N VAL A 31 0.75 -2.64 -9.17
CA VAL A 31 0.74 -1.47 -8.30
C VAL A 31 1.51 -1.82 -7.04
N ASP A 32 2.50 -1.02 -6.68
CA ASP A 32 3.22 -1.16 -5.44
C ASP A 32 2.60 -0.27 -4.35
N LEU A 33 2.30 -0.86 -3.20
CA LEU A 33 1.84 -0.17 -2.00
C LEU A 33 2.86 -0.36 -0.88
N SER A 34 3.14 0.71 -0.17
CA SER A 34 4.01 0.70 1.00
C SER A 34 3.57 1.73 2.04
N PHE A 35 4.09 1.60 3.25
CA PHE A 35 3.97 2.66 4.25
C PHE A 35 5.09 3.68 4.04
N GLY A 36 4.75 4.96 4.19
CA GLY A 36 5.71 6.06 4.21
C GLY A 36 6.05 6.50 5.63
N SER A 37 6.17 7.80 5.81
CA SER A 37 6.48 8.39 7.12
C SER A 37 5.31 8.18 8.08
N ILE A 38 5.65 7.85 9.33
CA ILE A 38 4.74 7.84 10.46
C ILE A 38 5.16 8.96 11.39
N VAL A 39 4.27 9.92 11.59
CA VAL A 39 4.51 11.08 12.45
C VAL A 39 3.29 11.32 13.33
N ASP A 40 3.51 11.37 14.63
CA ASP A 40 2.45 11.47 15.64
C ASP A 40 1.38 10.38 15.44
N SER A 41 0.15 10.77 15.12
CA SER A 41 -0.97 9.85 14.86
C SER A 41 -1.38 9.86 13.39
N SER A 42 -0.43 10.07 12.47
CA SER A 42 -0.66 10.08 11.02
C SER A 42 0.34 9.20 10.31
N MET A 43 -0.13 8.39 9.36
CA MET A 43 0.70 7.56 8.49
C MET A 43 0.50 7.93 7.04
N GLU A 44 1.58 7.90 6.27
CA GLU A 44 1.53 8.02 4.82
C GLU A 44 1.35 6.64 4.20
N ILE A 45 0.41 6.54 3.27
CA ILE A 45 0.30 5.39 2.37
C ILE A 45 0.91 5.80 1.05
N LEU A 46 1.91 5.06 0.59
CA LEU A 46 2.60 5.30 -0.68
C LEU A 46 2.05 4.37 -1.76
N MET A 47 2.00 4.86 -2.98
CA MET A 47 1.64 4.09 -4.17
C MET A 47 2.59 4.42 -5.32
N GLU A 48 2.99 3.39 -6.05
CA GLU A 48 3.55 3.50 -7.38
C GLU A 48 2.70 2.67 -8.35
N THR A 49 2.24 3.28 -9.44
CA THR A 49 1.34 2.61 -10.38
C THR A 49 1.77 2.80 -11.83
N PRO A 50 1.95 1.70 -12.59
CA PRO A 50 2.20 1.75 -14.02
C PRO A 50 0.91 1.89 -14.86
N ALA A 51 -0.27 1.83 -14.21
CA ALA A 51 -1.58 1.90 -14.86
C ALA A 51 -2.47 2.97 -14.23
N ASP A 52 -3.53 3.35 -14.95
CA ASP A 52 -4.56 4.24 -14.43
C ASP A 52 -5.35 3.54 -13.32
N VAL A 53 -5.39 4.13 -12.12
CA VAL A 53 -6.14 3.61 -10.98
C VAL A 53 -7.45 4.37 -10.81
N GLY A 54 -8.57 3.65 -10.91
CA GLY A 54 -9.93 4.18 -10.78
C GLY A 54 -10.48 4.10 -9.35
N GLY A 55 -9.93 3.23 -8.51
CA GLY A 55 -10.33 3.08 -7.12
C GLY A 55 -9.42 2.14 -6.34
N PHE A 56 -9.50 2.25 -5.02
CA PHE A 56 -8.77 1.37 -4.11
C PHE A 56 -9.58 1.07 -2.85
N GLN A 57 -9.37 -0.10 -2.30
CA GLN A 57 -9.82 -0.49 -0.98
C GLN A 57 -8.72 -1.30 -0.32
N MET A 58 -8.52 -1.09 0.99
CA MET A 58 -7.58 -1.87 1.78
C MET A 58 -7.96 -1.84 3.26
N ASP A 59 -7.58 -2.89 3.97
CA ASP A 59 -7.56 -2.90 5.42
C ASP A 59 -6.14 -2.67 5.90
N ILE A 60 -5.99 -1.92 6.99
CA ILE A 60 -4.72 -1.74 7.70
C ILE A 60 -4.92 -2.32 9.10
N THR A 61 -4.37 -3.51 9.32
CA THR A 61 -4.41 -4.15 10.64
C THR A 61 -3.55 -3.39 11.64
N GLY A 62 -3.78 -3.60 12.93
CA GLY A 62 -3.02 -2.95 14.00
C GLY A 62 -3.36 -1.48 14.23
N ALA A 63 -4.32 -0.92 13.48
CA ALA A 63 -4.75 0.47 13.62
C ALA A 63 -6.24 0.65 13.39
N THR A 64 -6.83 1.60 14.11
CA THR A 64 -8.14 2.16 13.79
C THR A 64 -7.91 3.45 13.01
N LEU A 65 -8.44 3.53 11.79
CA LEU A 65 -8.22 4.63 10.88
C LEU A 65 -9.17 5.80 11.17
N GLY A 66 -8.61 7.00 11.15
CA GLY A 66 -9.30 8.27 11.25
C GLY A 66 -9.48 8.95 9.89
N ALA A 67 -9.36 10.27 9.85
CA ALA A 67 -9.51 11.03 8.62
C ALA A 67 -8.38 10.76 7.63
N ALA A 68 -8.72 10.61 6.34
CA ALA A 68 -7.75 10.51 5.27
C ALA A 68 -7.77 11.78 4.40
N SER A 69 -6.60 12.25 3.97
CA SER A 69 -6.49 13.48 3.18
C SER A 69 -5.21 13.57 2.37
N GLY A 70 -5.23 14.41 1.34
CA GLY A 70 -4.06 14.74 0.53
C GLY A 70 -3.61 13.62 -0.41
N GLY A 71 -2.42 13.79 -0.98
CA GLY A 71 -1.76 12.86 -1.87
C GLY A 71 -2.41 12.69 -3.25
N LEU A 72 -1.97 11.66 -3.96
CA LEU A 72 -2.45 11.34 -5.32
C LEU A 72 -3.96 11.14 -5.38
N ALA A 73 -4.57 10.62 -4.30
CA ALA A 73 -6.01 10.42 -4.23
C ALA A 73 -6.76 11.78 -4.26
N ALA A 74 -6.32 12.75 -3.47
CA ALA A 74 -6.92 14.08 -3.46
C ALA A 74 -6.71 14.82 -4.79
N ASP A 75 -5.50 14.72 -5.37
CA ASP A 75 -5.16 15.33 -6.65
C ASP A 75 -6.01 14.77 -7.79
N ALA A 76 -6.34 13.47 -7.74
CA ALA A 76 -7.24 12.80 -8.68
C ALA A 76 -8.74 13.05 -8.40
N GLY A 77 -9.08 13.79 -7.37
CA GLY A 77 -10.47 14.08 -7.00
C GLY A 77 -11.19 12.88 -6.37
N PHE A 78 -10.46 12.01 -5.70
CA PHE A 78 -11.03 10.90 -4.95
C PHE A 78 -11.63 11.37 -3.63
N THR A 79 -12.71 10.73 -3.25
CA THR A 79 -13.20 10.72 -1.87
C THR A 79 -12.62 9.50 -1.18
N VAL A 80 -11.84 9.72 -0.13
CA VAL A 80 -11.31 8.65 0.71
C VAL A 80 -12.14 8.56 1.98
N SER A 81 -12.72 7.39 2.21
CA SER A 81 -13.52 7.10 3.41
C SER A 81 -12.86 6.00 4.22
N THR A 82 -12.88 6.16 5.53
CA THR A 82 -12.31 5.22 6.49
C THR A 82 -13.38 4.73 7.47
N GLY A 83 -13.21 3.52 7.98
CA GLY A 83 -14.10 2.95 8.99
C GLY A 83 -13.47 1.72 9.65
N GLY A 84 -13.16 1.80 10.93
CA GLY A 84 -12.39 0.77 11.62
C GLY A 84 -10.99 0.69 11.02
N SER A 85 -10.58 -0.48 10.53
CA SER A 85 -9.32 -0.70 9.85
C SER A 85 -9.39 -0.52 8.33
N THR A 86 -10.59 -0.31 7.76
CA THR A 86 -10.80 -0.28 6.31
C THR A 86 -10.71 1.14 5.77
N MET A 87 -10.06 1.27 4.61
CA MET A 87 -10.00 2.49 3.82
C MET A 87 -10.47 2.21 2.38
N LEU A 88 -11.33 3.11 1.85
CA LEU A 88 -11.88 3.04 0.50
C LEU A 88 -11.71 4.40 -0.18
N GLY A 89 -11.14 4.42 -1.39
CA GLY A 89 -10.98 5.63 -2.19
C GLY A 89 -11.51 5.46 -3.60
N PHE A 90 -12.33 6.39 -4.05
CA PHE A 90 -12.84 6.44 -5.42
C PHE A 90 -13.34 7.85 -5.77
N SER A 91 -13.54 8.11 -7.06
CA SER A 91 -14.07 9.39 -7.54
C SER A 91 -15.50 9.26 -8.06
N PHE A 92 -16.41 10.09 -7.54
CA PHE A 92 -17.79 10.21 -8.07
C PHE A 92 -17.86 10.94 -9.42
N SER A 93 -16.82 11.70 -9.77
CA SER A 93 -16.73 12.46 -11.02
C SER A 93 -15.97 11.76 -12.14
N GLY A 94 -15.51 10.51 -11.89
CA GLY A 94 -14.74 9.74 -12.85
C GLY A 94 -13.26 10.14 -12.92
N GLY A 95 -12.73 10.81 -11.88
CA GLY A 95 -11.30 11.04 -11.74
C GLY A 95 -10.54 9.73 -11.51
N PHE A 96 -9.28 9.69 -11.88
CA PHE A 96 -8.40 8.54 -11.70
C PHE A 96 -6.97 9.00 -11.42
N ILE A 97 -6.18 8.15 -10.80
CA ILE A 97 -4.74 8.36 -10.60
C ILE A 97 -4.04 7.88 -11.86
N PRO A 98 -3.31 8.77 -12.60
CA PRO A 98 -2.72 8.41 -13.87
C PRO A 98 -1.61 7.38 -13.77
N ALA A 99 -1.46 6.57 -14.81
CA ALA A 99 -0.31 5.68 -15.01
C ALA A 99 1.01 6.45 -14.87
N GLY A 100 1.99 5.83 -14.20
CA GLY A 100 3.29 6.44 -13.91
C GLY A 100 3.30 7.35 -12.69
N SER A 101 2.19 7.44 -11.93
CA SER A 101 2.16 8.16 -10.67
C SER A 101 2.95 7.41 -9.60
N SER A 102 3.72 8.15 -8.79
CA SER A 102 4.50 7.63 -7.67
C SER A 102 4.52 8.65 -6.54
N GLY A 103 4.32 8.22 -5.31
CA GLY A 103 4.36 9.07 -4.12
C GLY A 103 3.28 8.75 -3.11
N VAL A 104 2.95 9.73 -2.27
CA VAL A 104 1.93 9.58 -1.23
C VAL A 104 0.56 9.43 -1.88
N LEU A 105 -0.09 8.26 -1.70
CA LEU A 105 -1.47 8.02 -2.10
C LEU A 105 -2.42 8.88 -1.28
N THR A 106 -2.29 8.81 0.02
CA THR A 106 -3.04 9.60 1.00
C THR A 106 -2.35 9.58 2.35
N ASN A 107 -2.60 10.61 3.16
CA ASN A 107 -2.25 10.61 4.57
C ASN A 107 -3.49 10.18 5.35
N VAL A 108 -3.34 9.28 6.32
CA VAL A 108 -4.43 8.81 7.16
C VAL A 108 -4.08 8.97 8.64
N GLU A 109 -4.98 9.59 9.39
CA GLU A 109 -4.91 9.61 10.84
C GLU A 109 -5.21 8.21 11.37
N TYR A 110 -4.58 7.82 12.46
CA TYR A 110 -4.80 6.51 13.07
C TYR A 110 -4.68 6.54 14.59
N THR A 111 -5.27 5.54 15.21
CA THR A 111 -5.01 5.15 16.60
C THR A 111 -4.48 3.73 16.58
N ALA A 112 -3.26 3.52 17.08
CA ALA A 112 -2.67 2.20 17.15
C ALA A 112 -3.52 1.28 18.05
N THR A 113 -3.69 0.03 17.63
CA THR A 113 -4.34 -1.04 18.39
C THR A 113 -3.43 -2.26 18.53
N ASP A 114 -2.24 -2.19 17.91
CA ASP A 114 -1.17 -3.18 17.97
C ASP A 114 0.16 -2.47 17.69
N PHE A 115 1.28 -3.15 17.93
CA PHE A 115 2.65 -2.65 17.68
C PHE A 115 3.02 -2.59 16.20
N GLU A 116 2.25 -3.23 15.33
CA GLU A 116 2.55 -3.34 13.90
C GLU A 116 1.29 -3.10 13.08
N ALA A 117 1.41 -2.30 12.02
CA ALA A 117 0.38 -2.13 11.01
C ALA A 117 0.78 -2.86 9.73
N CYS A 118 -0.15 -3.63 9.16
CA CYS A 118 0.04 -4.35 7.90
C CYS A 118 -1.14 -4.13 6.96
N PHE A 119 -0.86 -4.09 5.65
CA PHE A 119 -1.92 -4.14 4.65
C PHE A 119 -2.58 -5.50 4.59
N ASN A 120 -3.89 -5.51 4.50
CA ASN A 120 -4.71 -6.71 4.35
C ASN A 120 -5.90 -6.42 3.43
N ASN A 121 -6.52 -7.47 2.87
CA ASN A 121 -7.73 -7.39 2.04
C ASN A 121 -7.72 -6.22 1.03
N TYR A 122 -6.59 -6.00 0.36
CA TYR A 122 -6.46 -4.89 -0.58
C TYR A 122 -7.03 -5.24 -1.95
N TYR A 123 -7.61 -4.22 -2.59
CA TYR A 123 -8.15 -4.29 -3.94
C TYR A 123 -7.90 -2.94 -4.63
N ILE A 124 -7.10 -2.96 -5.67
CA ILE A 124 -6.84 -1.81 -6.53
C ILE A 124 -7.51 -2.08 -7.87
N SER A 125 -8.23 -1.11 -8.40
CA SER A 125 -8.94 -1.27 -9.66
C SER A 125 -8.54 -0.24 -10.70
N ASP A 126 -8.61 -0.65 -11.96
CA ASP A 126 -8.54 0.23 -13.09
C ASP A 126 -9.80 1.12 -13.22
N THR A 127 -9.83 1.99 -14.22
CA THR A 127 -10.97 2.88 -14.49
C THR A 127 -12.22 2.14 -14.97
N SER A 128 -12.13 0.85 -15.30
CA SER A 128 -13.22 -0.03 -15.68
C SER A 128 -13.71 -0.90 -14.53
N GLY A 129 -13.04 -0.86 -13.38
CA GLY A 129 -13.36 -1.65 -12.19
C GLY A 129 -12.71 -3.04 -12.16
N ASN A 130 -11.78 -3.34 -13.08
CA ASN A 130 -11.04 -4.61 -13.03
C ASN A 130 -9.91 -4.51 -12.02
N ALA A 131 -9.62 -5.61 -11.33
CA ALA A 131 -8.50 -5.69 -10.41
C ALA A 131 -7.16 -5.49 -11.13
N ILE A 132 -6.27 -4.72 -10.51
CA ILE A 132 -4.86 -4.61 -10.89
C ILE A 132 -4.06 -5.40 -9.86
N ASP A 133 -3.10 -6.20 -10.31
CA ASP A 133 -2.20 -6.92 -9.43
C ASP A 133 -1.44 -5.93 -8.54
N THR A 134 -1.29 -6.28 -7.28
CA THR A 134 -0.73 -5.37 -6.27
C THR A 134 0.37 -6.07 -5.48
N SER A 135 1.50 -5.41 -5.36
CA SER A 135 2.62 -5.78 -4.50
C SER A 135 2.57 -4.94 -3.22
N ILE A 136 2.86 -5.57 -2.10
CA ILE A 136 2.88 -4.94 -0.78
C ILE A 136 4.29 -4.99 -0.21
N ASP A 137 4.81 -3.85 0.20
CA ASP A 137 6.08 -3.76 0.92
C ASP A 137 5.84 -3.76 2.43
N GLY A 138 5.71 -4.96 2.96
CA GLY A 138 5.81 -5.26 4.40
C GLY A 138 4.75 -4.64 5.31
N CYS A 139 5.13 -4.59 6.58
CA CYS A 139 4.40 -3.96 7.68
C CYS A 139 5.26 -2.85 8.27
N VAL A 140 4.68 -2.01 9.10
CA VAL A 140 5.37 -0.91 9.77
C VAL A 140 5.11 -0.96 11.26
N GLU A 141 6.13 -0.65 12.06
CA GLU A 141 6.00 -0.55 13.51
C GLU A 141 5.22 0.72 13.89
N LEU A 142 4.30 0.58 14.82
CA LEU A 142 3.52 1.66 15.38
C LEU A 142 3.93 1.91 16.83
N ASP A 143 3.90 3.18 17.23
CA ASP A 143 3.98 3.54 18.64
C ASP A 143 2.59 3.27 19.28
N TYR A 144 2.46 2.11 19.85
CA TYR A 144 1.22 1.62 20.51
C TYR A 144 1.19 2.05 21.96
N GLY A 145 1.80 3.10 22.40
CA GLY A 145 1.64 3.70 23.72
C GLY A 145 1.10 2.76 24.81
N CYS A 146 1.75 1.62 25.02
CA CYS A 146 1.36 0.67 26.07
C CYS A 146 1.58 1.29 27.45
N PRO A 147 0.79 0.93 28.48
CA PRO A 147 1.12 1.28 29.84
C PRO A 147 2.55 0.80 30.17
N ASP A 148 3.36 1.67 30.72
CA ASP A 148 4.71 1.44 31.21
C ASP A 148 4.82 2.25 32.51
N GLU A 149 4.39 1.62 33.63
CA GLU A 149 4.21 2.30 34.92
C GLU A 149 5.54 2.70 35.56
N ASP A 150 6.60 1.96 35.29
CA ASP A 150 7.95 2.24 35.83
C ASP A 150 8.87 2.96 34.82
N ALA A 151 8.42 3.13 33.56
CA ALA A 151 9.13 3.83 32.50
C ALA A 151 10.52 3.24 32.15
N ASP A 152 10.62 1.90 32.20
CA ASP A 152 11.85 1.18 31.81
C ASP A 152 11.90 0.89 30.28
N GLY A 153 10.79 1.14 29.56
CA GLY A 153 10.63 0.93 28.12
C GLY A 153 10.07 -0.43 27.75
N ILE A 154 9.59 -1.20 28.72
CA ILE A 154 8.88 -2.47 28.55
C ILE A 154 7.42 -2.25 28.95
N CYS A 155 6.50 -2.73 28.14
CA CYS A 155 5.08 -2.59 28.43
C CYS A 155 4.65 -3.47 29.60
N ASP A 156 3.79 -2.94 30.48
CA ASP A 156 3.27 -3.64 31.67
C ASP A 156 2.63 -5.00 31.36
N ASP A 157 2.11 -5.23 30.17
CA ASP A 157 1.48 -6.50 29.77
C ASP A 157 2.47 -7.60 29.40
N ILE A 158 3.74 -7.25 29.16
CA ILE A 158 4.86 -8.18 28.88
C ILE A 158 5.98 -8.08 29.93
N ASP A 159 5.88 -7.13 30.84
CA ASP A 159 6.82 -6.94 31.94
C ASP A 159 6.42 -7.75 33.15
N ASP A 160 7.35 -8.60 33.63
CA ASP A 160 7.17 -9.42 34.84
C ASP A 160 7.39 -8.60 36.13
N CYS A 161 7.89 -7.38 36.04
CA CYS A 161 8.31 -6.52 37.16
C CYS A 161 7.57 -5.17 37.22
N VAL A 162 6.33 -5.10 36.72
CA VAL A 162 5.50 -3.88 36.67
C VAL A 162 5.61 -3.05 37.95
N GLY A 163 6.08 -1.79 37.82
CA GLY A 163 6.22 -0.86 38.95
C GLY A 163 7.50 -1.08 39.79
N GLU A 164 8.43 -1.94 39.38
CA GLU A 164 9.75 -2.11 39.96
C GLU A 164 10.79 -2.02 38.84
N TYR A 165 11.84 -1.19 39.03
CA TYR A 165 12.95 -1.13 38.05
C TYR A 165 13.70 -2.46 38.04
N ASP A 166 13.89 -3.03 36.86
CA ASP A 166 14.80 -4.15 36.63
C ASP A 166 16.26 -3.66 36.82
N GLU A 167 16.98 -4.17 37.82
CA GLU A 167 18.40 -3.87 38.09
C GLU A 167 19.36 -4.67 37.20
#